data_17c0691571bbb27b9251b0e5149e818b
#
_entry.id   17c0691571bbb27b9251b0e5149e818b
#
_cell.length_a   1.000
_cell.length_b   1.000
_cell.length_c   1.000
_cell.angle_alpha   90.00
_cell.angle_beta   90.00
_cell.angle_gamma   90.00
#
_symmetry.space_group_name_H-M   'P 1'
#
loop_
_entity.id
_entity.type
_entity.pdbx_description
1 polymer ?
#
loop_
_entity_poly.entity_id
_entity_poly.type
_entity_poly.pdbx_seq_one_letter_code
_entity_poly.pdbx_strand_id
1 'polypeptide(L)'
;PAGHPDEDALDIAMSLLNNGNQTGTIDKLVLDGEISDGGAGTITFREQGRLLVNCIPLYDENQRRYASNKSTEKRTLEAIQKIANGEFEEWKINAIKNEMCRRFDLMMEDNESIGNLLMNAFYNEQDLEEVLNYKDKIMAISTEDIKRVAKQYLNDNFIAIHIEQGKESKGEKIEKPGYKPVEPPV
;
A
#
# COMPACT_ATOMS: atom_id res chain seq x y z
N PRO A 1 13.07 -3.24 -2.97
CA PRO A 1 13.01 -3.43 -4.42
C PRO A 1 12.27 -4.71 -4.77
N ALA A 2 11.78 -4.82 -6.00
CA ALA A 2 11.12 -6.01 -6.50
C ALA A 2 12.06 -7.23 -6.41
N GLY A 3 11.52 -8.40 -6.01
CA GLY A 3 12.32 -9.62 -5.78
C GLY A 3 13.16 -9.59 -4.50
N HIS A 4 12.98 -8.59 -3.62
CA HIS A 4 13.65 -8.59 -2.32
C HIS A 4 13.14 -9.73 -1.43
N PRO A 5 14.02 -10.45 -0.69
CA PRO A 5 13.59 -11.56 0.17
C PRO A 5 12.51 -11.22 1.20
N ASP A 6 12.40 -9.97 1.60
CA ASP A 6 11.41 -9.49 2.56
C ASP A 6 10.10 -8.99 1.90
N GLU A 7 10.02 -8.89 0.57
CA GLU A 7 8.90 -8.26 -0.14
C GLU A 7 7.56 -8.92 0.21
N ASP A 8 7.46 -10.23 -0.01
CA ASP A 8 6.23 -10.98 0.23
C ASP A 8 5.79 -10.95 1.70
N ALA A 9 6.75 -11.03 2.64
CA ALA A 9 6.47 -10.92 4.08
C ALA A 9 6.01 -9.51 4.47
N LEU A 10 6.55 -8.47 3.82
CA LEU A 10 6.09 -7.08 3.99
C LEU A 10 4.69 -6.87 3.43
N ASP A 11 4.34 -7.48 2.29
CA ASP A 11 2.99 -7.41 1.73
C ASP A 11 1.96 -8.01 2.69
N ILE A 12 2.29 -9.13 3.35
CA ILE A 12 1.45 -9.70 4.39
C ILE A 12 1.37 -8.75 5.60
N ALA A 13 2.48 -8.16 6.05
CA ALA A 13 2.50 -7.22 7.17
C ALA A 13 1.65 -5.97 6.86
N MET A 14 1.73 -5.42 5.65
CA MET A 14 0.90 -4.30 5.22
C MET A 14 -0.58 -4.69 5.11
N SER A 15 -0.88 -5.92 4.71
CA SER A 15 -2.25 -6.46 4.68
C SER A 15 -2.84 -6.67 6.08
N LEU A 16 -2.02 -6.80 7.13
CA LEU A 16 -2.48 -6.78 8.53
C LEU A 16 -2.88 -5.36 8.98
N LEU A 17 -2.42 -4.32 8.29
CA LEU A 17 -2.88 -2.94 8.52
C LEU A 17 -4.20 -2.68 7.81
N ASN A 18 -4.31 -3.04 6.52
CA ASN A 18 -5.48 -2.82 5.69
C ASN A 18 -5.62 -3.91 4.64
N ASN A 19 -6.79 -4.48 4.50
CA ASN A 19 -7.08 -5.52 3.50
C ASN A 19 -8.53 -5.50 3.02
N GLY A 20 -8.80 -6.17 1.89
CA GLY A 20 -10.13 -6.21 1.27
C GLY A 20 -11.23 -6.84 2.14
N ASN A 21 -10.88 -7.60 3.18
CA ASN A 21 -11.82 -8.20 4.13
C ASN A 21 -12.08 -7.31 5.36
N GLN A 22 -11.49 -6.12 5.41
CA GLN A 22 -11.65 -5.13 6.49
C GLN A 22 -11.28 -5.68 7.89
N THR A 23 -10.23 -6.47 7.96
CA THR A 23 -9.79 -7.10 9.22
C THR A 23 -8.49 -6.51 9.78
N GLY A 24 -7.90 -5.55 9.08
CA GLY A 24 -6.67 -4.88 9.47
C GLY A 24 -6.85 -3.88 10.60
N THR A 25 -5.74 -3.41 11.16
CA THR A 25 -5.77 -2.44 12.28
C THR A 25 -6.21 -1.05 11.84
N ILE A 26 -5.94 -0.64 10.59
CA ILE A 26 -6.44 0.61 10.00
C ILE A 26 -7.91 0.44 9.61
N ASP A 27 -8.29 -0.71 9.04
CA ASP A 27 -9.69 -1.03 8.76
C ASP A 27 -10.55 -0.87 10.01
N LYS A 28 -10.03 -1.33 11.15
CA LYS A 28 -10.71 -1.18 12.44
C LYS A 28 -10.94 0.29 12.82
N LEU A 29 -9.98 1.19 12.56
CA LEU A 29 -10.16 2.63 12.81
C LEU A 29 -11.30 3.21 11.97
N VAL A 30 -11.47 2.74 10.73
CA VAL A 30 -12.59 3.13 9.85
C VAL A 30 -13.91 2.59 10.39
N LEU A 31 -13.97 1.31 10.75
CA LEU A 31 -15.17 0.66 11.28
C LEU A 31 -15.62 1.26 12.62
N ASP A 32 -14.68 1.63 13.47
CA ASP A 32 -14.94 2.27 14.77
C ASP A 32 -15.29 3.78 14.62
N GLY A 33 -15.27 4.33 13.39
CA GLY A 33 -15.56 5.73 13.12
C GLY A 33 -14.50 6.71 13.66
N GLU A 34 -13.27 6.28 13.78
CA GLU A 34 -12.17 7.09 14.25
C GLU A 34 -11.46 7.87 13.13
N ILE A 35 -11.53 7.35 11.92
CA ILE A 35 -11.09 7.97 10.67
C ILE A 35 -12.15 7.76 9.58
N SER A 36 -12.17 8.60 8.55
CA SER A 36 -13.13 8.46 7.44
C SER A 36 -12.77 7.33 6.49
N ASP A 37 -11.48 7.15 6.22
CA ASP A 37 -10.96 6.15 5.30
C ASP A 37 -9.48 5.94 5.56
N GLY A 38 -8.94 4.80 5.11
CA GLY A 38 -7.53 4.49 5.25
C GLY A 38 -7.08 3.34 4.37
N GLY A 39 -5.79 3.32 4.08
CA GLY A 39 -5.18 2.28 3.27
C GLY A 39 -3.72 2.06 3.64
N ALA A 40 -3.23 0.87 3.35
CA ALA A 40 -1.84 0.49 3.51
C ALA A 40 -1.40 -0.43 2.37
N GLY A 41 -0.15 -0.31 1.94
CA GLY A 41 0.39 -1.17 0.89
C GLY A 41 1.85 -0.91 0.60
N THR A 42 2.42 -1.76 -0.23
CA THR A 42 3.76 -1.65 -0.75
C THR A 42 3.74 -1.10 -2.18
N ILE A 43 4.77 -0.37 -2.54
CA ILE A 43 5.07 -0.04 -3.93
C ILE A 43 6.51 -0.43 -4.16
N THR A 44 6.73 -1.39 -5.04
CA THR A 44 8.05 -1.90 -5.39
C THR A 44 8.42 -1.53 -6.83
N PHE A 45 9.66 -1.17 -6.99
CA PHE A 45 10.31 -0.93 -8.27
C PHE A 45 11.59 -1.75 -8.31
N ARG A 46 12.20 -1.86 -9.47
CA ARG A 46 13.45 -2.60 -9.68
C ARG A 46 14.55 -2.26 -8.65
N GLU A 47 14.78 -0.98 -8.39
CA GLU A 47 15.89 -0.51 -7.57
C GLU A 47 15.49 -0.16 -6.13
N GLN A 48 14.22 0.07 -5.88
CA GLN A 48 13.71 0.57 -4.60
C GLN A 48 12.27 0.15 -4.32
N GLY A 49 11.89 0.24 -3.06
CA GLY A 49 10.51 0.07 -2.64
C GLY A 49 10.16 1.04 -1.54
N ARG A 50 8.87 1.21 -1.30
CA ARG A 50 8.34 2.03 -0.21
C ARG A 50 7.07 1.42 0.35
N LEU A 51 6.87 1.61 1.63
CA LEU A 51 5.61 1.31 2.31
C LEU A 51 4.81 2.60 2.37
N LEU A 52 3.54 2.53 2.04
CA LEU A 52 2.62 3.66 2.10
C LEU A 52 1.48 3.33 3.05
N VAL A 53 1.19 4.28 3.92
CA VAL A 53 -0.01 4.27 4.75
C VAL A 53 -0.67 5.63 4.58
N ASN A 54 -1.95 5.64 4.25
CA ASN A 54 -2.74 6.86 4.17
C ASN A 54 -3.98 6.73 5.05
N CYS A 55 -4.35 7.81 5.72
CA CYS A 55 -5.55 7.89 6.51
C CYS A 55 -6.22 9.23 6.31
N ILE A 56 -7.53 9.23 6.11
CA ILE A 56 -8.34 10.43 5.95
C ILE A 56 -8.98 10.75 7.30
N PRO A 57 -8.73 11.96 7.85
CA PRO A 57 -9.35 12.38 9.09
C PRO A 57 -10.88 12.31 9.02
N LEU A 58 -11.52 12.01 10.16
CA LEU A 58 -12.97 12.02 10.26
C LEU A 58 -13.53 13.41 9.94
N TYR A 59 -14.55 13.47 9.10
CA TYR A 59 -15.26 14.71 8.80
C TYR A 59 -16.42 14.92 9.77
N ASP A 60 -16.40 16.06 10.46
CA ASP A 60 -17.50 16.49 11.34
C ASP A 60 -18.47 17.38 10.55
N GLU A 61 -19.64 16.84 10.24
CA GLU A 61 -20.68 17.54 9.48
C GLU A 61 -21.22 18.77 10.22
N ASN A 62 -21.31 18.73 11.55
CA ASN A 62 -21.84 19.83 12.36
C ASN A 62 -20.87 21.03 12.35
N GLN A 63 -19.58 20.75 12.42
CA GLN A 63 -18.54 21.77 12.41
C GLN A 63 -18.03 22.07 10.99
N ARG A 64 -18.45 21.29 9.98
CA ARG A 64 -18.02 21.39 8.58
C ARG A 64 -16.50 21.41 8.42
N ARG A 65 -15.81 20.56 9.17
CA ARG A 65 -14.35 20.45 9.15
C ARG A 65 -13.89 19.03 9.41
N TYR A 66 -12.69 18.75 8.97
CA TYR A 66 -12.01 17.51 9.30
C TYR A 66 -11.43 17.56 10.72
N ALA A 67 -11.31 16.38 11.34
CA ALA A 67 -10.54 16.19 12.56
C ALA A 67 -9.07 16.60 12.34
N SER A 68 -8.34 16.80 13.42
CA SER A 68 -6.93 17.20 13.34
C SER A 68 -6.06 16.12 12.69
N ASN A 69 -5.25 16.49 11.70
CA ASN A 69 -4.24 15.61 11.10
C ASN A 69 -3.34 14.97 12.17
N LYS A 70 -2.93 15.71 13.20
CA LYS A 70 -2.11 15.18 14.30
C LYS A 70 -2.83 14.08 15.09
N SER A 71 -4.13 14.21 15.30
CA SER A 71 -4.92 13.17 15.99
C SER A 71 -5.04 11.92 15.15
N THR A 72 -5.25 12.07 13.84
CA THR A 72 -5.33 10.96 12.89
C THR A 72 -3.97 10.27 12.77
N GLU A 73 -2.89 11.03 12.62
CA GLU A 73 -1.52 10.51 12.61
C GLU A 73 -1.23 9.65 13.85
N LYS A 74 -1.54 10.17 15.04
CA LYS A 74 -1.33 9.42 16.29
C LYS A 74 -2.02 8.07 16.27
N ARG A 75 -3.31 8.02 15.87
CA ARG A 75 -4.08 6.76 15.78
C ARG A 75 -3.51 5.81 14.74
N THR A 76 -3.10 6.36 13.59
CA THR A 76 -2.44 5.59 12.53
C THR A 76 -1.15 4.96 13.02
N LEU A 77 -0.30 5.73 13.71
CA LEU A 77 0.95 5.23 14.28
C LEU A 77 0.70 4.16 15.36
N GLU A 78 -0.31 4.32 16.21
CA GLU A 78 -0.71 3.30 17.18
C GLU A 78 -1.17 2.00 16.49
N ALA A 79 -1.88 2.11 15.37
CA ALA A 79 -2.30 0.95 14.57
C ALA A 79 -1.09 0.24 13.93
N ILE A 80 -0.14 1.00 13.38
CA ILE A 80 1.12 0.48 12.82
C ILE A 80 1.95 -0.19 13.92
N GLN A 81 2.07 0.45 15.08
CA GLN A 81 2.88 -0.06 16.20
C GLN A 81 2.39 -1.42 16.71
N LYS A 82 1.08 -1.68 16.67
CA LYS A 82 0.55 -3.02 17.01
C LYS A 82 1.13 -4.09 16.10
N ILE A 83 1.18 -3.84 14.79
CA ILE A 83 1.76 -4.79 13.83
C ILE A 83 3.27 -4.91 14.03
N ALA A 84 3.98 -3.80 14.23
CA ALA A 84 5.42 -3.79 14.51
C ALA A 84 5.78 -4.58 15.78
N ASN A 85 4.90 -4.57 16.79
CA ASN A 85 5.05 -5.34 18.02
C ASN A 85 4.65 -6.82 17.88
N GLY A 86 4.11 -7.23 16.73
CA GLY A 86 3.60 -8.58 16.51
C GLY A 86 2.26 -8.86 17.22
N GLU A 87 1.47 -7.82 17.48
CA GLU A 87 0.16 -7.90 18.14
C GLU A 87 -0.93 -8.21 17.11
N PHE A 88 -0.90 -9.42 16.56
CA PHE A 88 -1.88 -9.91 15.60
C PHE A 88 -2.13 -11.41 15.76
N GLU A 89 -3.29 -11.83 15.31
CA GLU A 89 -3.76 -13.21 15.46
C GLU A 89 -3.34 -14.05 14.24
N GLU A 90 -2.86 -15.28 14.48
CA GLU A 90 -2.35 -16.17 13.44
C GLU A 90 -3.40 -16.49 12.36
N TRP A 91 -4.68 -16.58 12.74
CA TRP A 91 -5.74 -16.82 11.76
C TRP A 91 -5.85 -15.71 10.69
N LYS A 92 -5.50 -14.46 11.05
CA LYS A 92 -5.49 -13.34 10.09
C LYS A 92 -4.40 -13.52 9.05
N ILE A 93 -3.21 -13.97 9.46
CA ILE A 93 -2.13 -14.30 8.52
C ILE A 93 -2.58 -15.36 7.53
N ASN A 94 -3.19 -16.44 8.03
CA ASN A 94 -3.67 -17.52 7.18
C ASN A 94 -4.78 -17.04 6.22
N ALA A 95 -5.69 -16.19 6.68
CA ALA A 95 -6.72 -15.60 5.84
C ALA A 95 -6.12 -14.70 4.73
N ILE A 96 -5.12 -13.87 5.06
CA ILE A 96 -4.42 -13.01 4.10
C ILE A 96 -3.68 -13.85 3.05
N LYS A 97 -2.92 -14.87 3.47
CA LYS A 97 -2.20 -15.76 2.55
C LYS A 97 -3.16 -16.46 1.58
N ASN A 98 -4.25 -17.01 2.09
CA ASN A 98 -5.26 -17.65 1.27
C ASN A 98 -5.88 -16.67 0.26
N GLU A 99 -6.15 -15.45 0.67
CA GLU A 99 -6.68 -14.41 -0.22
C GLU A 99 -5.66 -13.97 -1.28
N MET A 100 -4.38 -13.86 -0.93
CA MET A 100 -3.30 -13.58 -1.88
C MET A 100 -3.17 -14.69 -2.92
N CYS A 101 -3.18 -15.96 -2.49
CA CYS A 101 -3.15 -17.11 -3.39
C CYS A 101 -4.39 -17.16 -4.31
N ARG A 102 -5.59 -16.89 -3.76
CA ARG A 102 -6.83 -16.84 -4.54
C ARG A 102 -6.79 -15.73 -5.59
N ARG A 103 -6.30 -14.55 -5.24
CA ARG A 103 -6.14 -13.44 -6.20
C ARG A 103 -5.15 -13.78 -7.31
N PHE A 104 -4.07 -14.47 -6.97
CA PHE A 104 -3.12 -14.96 -7.97
C PHE A 104 -3.78 -15.96 -8.94
N ASP A 105 -4.56 -16.91 -8.44
CA ASP A 105 -5.30 -17.85 -9.30
C ASP A 105 -6.26 -17.13 -10.25
N LEU A 106 -7.04 -16.16 -9.75
CA LEU A 106 -7.94 -15.36 -10.59
C LEU A 106 -7.19 -14.53 -11.65
N MET A 107 -6.03 -13.97 -11.27
CA MET A 107 -5.17 -13.24 -12.21
C MET A 107 -4.67 -14.16 -13.33
N MET A 108 -4.37 -15.42 -13.04
CA MET A 108 -3.92 -16.41 -14.02
C MET A 108 -5.04 -16.92 -14.96
N GLU A 109 -6.29 -16.56 -14.71
CA GLU A 109 -7.42 -16.83 -15.63
C GLU A 109 -7.61 -15.73 -16.68
N ASP A 110 -6.96 -14.56 -16.50
CA ASP A 110 -7.11 -13.40 -17.38
C ASP A 110 -5.83 -13.14 -18.20
N ASN A 111 -5.96 -13.16 -19.54
CA ASN A 111 -4.82 -12.99 -20.45
C ASN A 111 -4.13 -11.62 -20.32
N GLU A 112 -4.89 -10.56 -20.05
CA GLU A 112 -4.31 -9.22 -19.87
C GLU A 112 -3.48 -9.17 -18.58
N SER A 113 -3.99 -9.76 -17.51
CA SER A 113 -3.29 -9.87 -16.22
C SER A 113 -2.02 -10.71 -16.32
N ILE A 114 -2.06 -11.83 -17.05
CA ILE A 114 -0.87 -12.63 -17.35
C ILE A 114 0.14 -11.80 -18.15
N GLY A 115 -0.30 -11.10 -19.19
CA GLY A 115 0.55 -10.21 -19.98
C GLY A 115 1.25 -9.15 -19.11
N ASN A 116 0.51 -8.53 -18.20
CA ASN A 116 1.05 -7.55 -17.25
C ASN A 116 2.04 -8.17 -16.25
N LEU A 117 1.76 -9.38 -15.76
CA LEU A 117 2.67 -10.13 -14.89
C LEU A 117 4.01 -10.38 -15.57
N LEU A 118 3.98 -10.90 -16.80
CA LEU A 118 5.18 -11.18 -17.58
C LEU A 118 5.97 -9.90 -17.92
N MET A 119 5.27 -8.84 -18.28
CA MET A 119 5.88 -7.52 -18.54
C MET A 119 6.57 -6.97 -17.28
N ASN A 120 5.90 -7.07 -16.13
CA ASN A 120 6.46 -6.60 -14.86
C ASN A 120 7.66 -7.45 -14.42
N ALA A 121 7.61 -8.78 -14.59
CA ALA A 121 8.74 -9.65 -14.32
C ALA A 121 9.94 -9.27 -15.19
N PHE A 122 9.74 -9.07 -16.48
CA PHE A 122 10.79 -8.63 -17.41
C PHE A 122 11.35 -7.25 -17.04
N TYR A 123 10.48 -6.27 -16.76
CA TYR A 123 10.88 -4.91 -16.41
C TYR A 123 11.70 -4.86 -15.11
N ASN A 124 11.31 -5.67 -14.13
CA ASN A 124 11.98 -5.75 -12.83
C ASN A 124 13.14 -6.74 -12.79
N GLU A 125 13.49 -7.39 -13.92
CA GLU A 125 14.53 -8.43 -14.02
C GLU A 125 14.33 -9.58 -13.02
N GLN A 126 13.07 -9.94 -12.77
CA GLN A 126 12.71 -11.04 -11.88
C GLN A 126 12.77 -12.38 -12.63
N ASP A 127 13.16 -13.42 -11.93
CA ASP A 127 13.10 -14.78 -12.45
C ASP A 127 11.64 -15.20 -12.62
N LEU A 128 11.27 -15.61 -13.84
CA LEU A 128 9.90 -15.99 -14.14
C LEU A 128 9.44 -17.23 -13.35
N GLU A 129 10.34 -18.19 -13.11
CA GLU A 129 10.02 -19.36 -12.31
C GLU A 129 9.67 -18.98 -10.86
N GLU A 130 10.42 -18.04 -10.27
CA GLU A 130 10.12 -17.50 -8.94
C GLU A 130 8.78 -16.76 -8.91
N VAL A 131 8.46 -15.98 -9.96
CA VAL A 131 7.18 -15.27 -10.07
C VAL A 131 6.01 -16.25 -10.18
N LEU A 132 6.16 -17.33 -10.94
CA LEU A 132 5.13 -18.36 -11.09
C LEU A 132 4.97 -19.23 -9.85
N ASN A 133 6.02 -19.39 -9.04
CA ASN A 133 5.98 -20.09 -7.75
C ASN A 133 5.47 -19.21 -6.60
N TYR A 134 4.81 -18.09 -6.91
CA TYR A 134 4.31 -17.11 -5.93
C TYR A 134 3.52 -17.74 -4.77
N LYS A 135 2.60 -18.66 -5.06
CA LYS A 135 1.76 -19.28 -4.03
C LYS A 135 2.55 -20.08 -3.01
N ASP A 136 3.51 -20.86 -3.47
CA ASP A 136 4.36 -21.65 -2.59
C ASP A 136 5.24 -20.75 -1.71
N LYS A 137 5.75 -19.65 -2.27
CA LYS A 137 6.50 -18.63 -1.53
C LYS A 137 5.63 -17.99 -0.44
N ILE A 138 4.43 -17.53 -0.78
CA ILE A 138 3.48 -16.92 0.19
C ILE A 138 3.14 -17.89 1.31
N MET A 139 2.85 -19.15 0.99
CA MET A 139 2.49 -20.15 1.99
C MET A 139 3.66 -20.54 2.90
N ALA A 140 4.90 -20.48 2.41
CA ALA A 140 6.12 -20.80 3.17
C ALA A 140 6.52 -19.73 4.19
N ILE A 141 6.06 -18.46 4.06
CA ILE A 141 6.39 -17.37 4.98
C ILE A 141 5.89 -17.71 6.39
N SER A 142 6.76 -17.65 7.38
CA SER A 142 6.40 -17.91 8.77
C SER A 142 5.84 -16.65 9.47
N THR A 143 5.16 -16.85 10.60
CA THR A 143 4.73 -15.75 11.48
C THR A 143 5.92 -14.96 12.01
N GLU A 144 7.03 -15.64 12.25
CA GLU A 144 8.29 -15.04 12.71
C GLU A 144 8.90 -14.13 11.64
N ASP A 145 8.83 -14.51 10.36
CA ASP A 145 9.28 -13.65 9.26
C ASP A 145 8.45 -12.36 9.21
N ILE A 146 7.13 -12.47 9.33
CA ILE A 146 6.23 -11.31 9.34
C ILE A 146 6.55 -10.38 10.52
N LYS A 147 6.76 -10.93 11.72
CA LYS A 147 7.16 -10.15 12.90
C LYS A 147 8.51 -9.47 12.71
N ARG A 148 9.47 -10.19 12.13
CA ARG A 148 10.80 -9.66 11.85
C ARG A 148 10.74 -8.47 10.91
N VAL A 149 10.06 -8.61 9.76
CA VAL A 149 9.96 -7.53 8.77
C VAL A 149 9.11 -6.37 9.31
N ALA A 150 8.01 -6.63 10.01
CA ALA A 150 7.21 -5.59 10.63
C ALA A 150 8.04 -4.74 11.59
N LYS A 151 8.80 -5.37 12.49
CA LYS A 151 9.69 -4.68 13.42
C LYS A 151 10.82 -3.91 12.73
N GLN A 152 11.35 -4.46 11.63
CA GLN A 152 12.46 -3.86 10.90
C GLN A 152 12.04 -2.64 10.10
N TYR A 153 10.87 -2.67 9.47
CA TYR A 153 10.45 -1.67 8.47
C TYR A 153 9.35 -0.72 8.97
N LEU A 154 8.49 -1.15 9.91
CA LEU A 154 7.45 -0.31 10.51
C LEU A 154 7.96 0.38 11.78
N ASN A 155 9.01 1.14 11.65
CA ASN A 155 9.70 1.86 12.73
C ASN A 155 9.54 3.38 12.59
N ASP A 156 10.23 4.16 13.44
CA ASP A 156 10.13 5.62 13.48
C ASP A 156 10.82 6.34 12.30
N ASN A 157 11.43 5.60 11.35
CA ASN A 157 12.06 6.18 10.16
C ASN A 157 11.04 6.32 9.01
N PHE A 158 10.19 7.32 9.11
CA PHE A 158 9.16 7.61 8.11
C PHE A 158 9.04 9.11 7.83
N ILE A 159 8.33 9.45 6.76
CA ILE A 159 7.96 10.82 6.40
C ILE A 159 6.44 10.92 6.52
N ALA A 160 5.96 11.83 7.37
CA ALA A 160 4.54 12.17 7.45
C ALA A 160 4.23 13.37 6.56
N ILE A 161 3.21 13.24 5.71
CA ILE A 161 2.73 14.31 4.85
C ILE A 161 1.29 14.63 5.26
N HIS A 162 1.07 15.85 5.75
CA HIS A 162 -0.25 16.36 6.07
C HIS A 162 -0.80 17.17 4.91
N ILE A 163 -1.98 16.79 4.43
CA ILE A 163 -2.73 17.57 3.43
C ILE A 163 -3.77 18.37 4.19
N GLU A 164 -3.69 19.70 4.08
CA GLU A 164 -4.62 20.61 4.73
C GLU A 164 -5.44 21.38 3.70
N GLN A 165 -6.68 21.69 4.04
CA GLN A 165 -7.51 22.53 3.21
C GLN A 165 -6.96 23.97 3.27
N GLY A 166 -6.43 24.43 2.15
CA GLY A 166 -5.88 25.77 1.99
C GLY A 166 -6.67 26.60 0.99
N LYS A 167 -6.37 27.89 0.93
CA LYS A 167 -6.80 28.72 -0.19
C LYS A 167 -5.91 28.41 -1.38
N GLU A 168 -6.54 28.21 -2.53
CA GLU A 168 -5.81 28.02 -3.79
C GLU A 168 -4.84 29.19 -4.01
N SER A 169 -3.54 28.93 -4.00
CA SER A 169 -2.58 29.93 -4.42
C SER A 169 -2.84 30.19 -5.91
N LYS A 170 -3.06 31.45 -6.29
CA LYS A 170 -3.05 31.80 -7.71
C LYS A 170 -1.67 31.45 -8.24
N GLY A 171 -1.53 30.28 -8.84
CA GLY A 171 -0.30 29.88 -9.50
C GLY A 171 0.13 30.94 -10.51
N GLU A 172 1.42 31.15 -10.67
CA GLU A 172 1.93 31.97 -11.77
C GLU A 172 1.30 31.47 -13.08
N LYS A 173 0.76 32.41 -13.86
CA LYS A 173 0.26 32.09 -15.19
C LYS A 173 1.43 31.55 -16.01
N ILE A 174 1.48 30.24 -16.17
CA ILE A 174 2.41 29.64 -17.14
C ILE A 174 1.96 30.11 -18.51
N GLU A 175 2.73 30.98 -19.15
CA GLU A 175 2.52 31.34 -20.55
C GLU A 175 2.62 30.06 -21.39
N LYS A 176 1.54 29.74 -22.11
CA LYS A 176 1.58 28.60 -23.04
C LYS A 176 2.71 28.85 -24.04
N PRO A 177 3.67 27.93 -24.21
CA PRO A 177 4.65 28.06 -25.26
C PRO A 177 3.92 28.24 -26.59
N GLY A 178 4.28 29.29 -27.33
CA GLY A 178 3.63 29.62 -28.61
C GLY A 178 3.78 28.44 -29.57
N TYR A 179 2.71 27.65 -29.72
CA TYR A 179 2.64 26.58 -30.72
C TYR A 179 2.28 27.19 -32.06
N LYS A 180 3.19 27.13 -33.02
CA LYS A 180 2.87 27.39 -34.42
C LYS A 180 2.53 26.04 -35.08
N PRO A 181 1.31 25.86 -35.58
CA PRO A 181 0.98 24.67 -36.35
C PRO A 181 1.94 24.54 -37.52
N VAL A 182 2.53 23.38 -37.70
CA VAL A 182 3.30 23.08 -38.92
C VAL A 182 2.27 22.85 -40.05
N GLU A 183 2.29 23.72 -41.06
CA GLU A 183 1.47 23.49 -42.26
C GLU A 183 1.96 22.21 -42.97
N PRO A 184 1.07 21.27 -43.31
CA PRO A 184 1.48 20.10 -44.05
C PRO A 184 2.05 20.52 -45.43
N PRO A 185 3.10 19.84 -45.91
CA PRO A 185 3.64 20.13 -47.23
C PRO A 185 2.54 19.85 -48.30
N VAL A 186 2.42 20.81 -49.22
CA VAL A 186 1.47 20.73 -50.37
C VAL A 186 1.94 19.67 -51.35
#